data_6404a2c83861c3adfad82af96e2ecfd5
#
_entry.id   6404a2c83861c3adfad82af96e2ecfd5
#
_cell.length_a   1.000
_cell.length_b   1.000
_cell.length_c   1.000
_cell.angle_alpha   90.00
_cell.angle_beta   90.00
_cell.angle_gamma   90.00
#
_symmetry.space_group_name_H-M   'P 1'
#
loop_
_entity.id
_entity.type
_entity.pdbx_description
1 polymer ?
#
loop_
_entity_poly.entity_id
_entity_poly.type
_entity_poly.pdbx_seq_one_letter_code
_entity_poly.pdbx_strand_id
1 'polypeptide(L)'
;MQQQFVETIKIANGKPSNLPYHQARMERTIRHFFPNLALRSMPCLEKLIAASDDMALVKARVVYGADGVELIEYAPYSMRAISSLQVVCDDTISYSYKSCDRSQLNALAAKKGDCDEIIIVKNNLVTDTSFTNLAISDGNCWLTPRQPLLLGTRRASLLD
;
A
#
# COMPACT_ATOMS: atom_id res chain seq x y z
N MET A 1 13.33 17.72 0.33
CA MET A 1 12.65 16.87 1.34
C MET A 1 13.29 15.48 1.27
N GLN A 2 13.54 14.86 2.40
CA GLN A 2 14.07 13.49 2.46
C GLN A 2 13.02 12.49 1.96
N GLN A 3 13.43 11.51 1.17
CA GLN A 3 12.53 10.51 0.61
C GLN A 3 12.01 9.59 1.70
N GLN A 4 10.68 9.48 1.82
CA GLN A 4 10.00 8.68 2.83
C GLN A 4 9.05 7.68 2.20
N PHE A 5 8.89 6.55 2.85
CA PHE A 5 8.00 5.46 2.48
C PHE A 5 7.08 5.09 3.65
N VAL A 6 6.03 4.35 3.35
CA VAL A 6 5.03 4.00 4.37
C VAL A 6 4.59 2.56 4.25
N GLU A 7 4.47 1.87 5.39
CA GLU A 7 3.64 0.68 5.50
C GLU A 7 2.31 1.03 6.16
N THR A 8 1.25 0.37 5.73
CA THR A 8 -0.10 0.52 6.31
C THR A 8 -0.61 -0.85 6.63
N ILE A 9 -0.62 -1.19 7.91
CA ILE A 9 -0.85 -2.53 8.43
C ILE A 9 -2.21 -2.55 9.10
N LYS A 10 -3.07 -3.49 8.68
CA LYS A 10 -4.34 -3.76 9.35
C LYS A 10 -4.06 -4.53 10.63
N ILE A 11 -4.63 -4.05 11.74
CA ILE A 11 -4.69 -4.76 13.02
C ILE A 11 -6.15 -5.03 13.32
N ALA A 12 -6.50 -6.28 13.53
CA ALA A 12 -7.86 -6.69 13.89
C ALA A 12 -7.80 -7.59 15.11
N ASN A 13 -8.58 -7.27 16.15
CA ASN A 13 -8.59 -7.99 17.42
C ASN A 13 -7.16 -8.22 17.95
N GLY A 14 -6.38 -7.15 18.01
CA GLY A 14 -5.00 -7.17 18.48
C GLY A 14 -3.97 -7.86 17.57
N LYS A 15 -4.37 -8.37 16.38
CA LYS A 15 -3.48 -9.14 15.50
C LYS A 15 -3.16 -8.38 14.22
N PRO A 16 -1.87 -8.04 13.95
CA PRO A 16 -1.46 -7.46 12.69
C PRO A 16 -1.57 -8.47 11.54
N SER A 17 -2.16 -8.03 10.44
CA SER A 17 -2.38 -8.86 9.25
C SER A 17 -1.23 -8.74 8.26
N ASN A 18 -0.87 -9.83 7.60
CA ASN A 18 0.11 -9.89 6.50
C ASN A 18 1.49 -9.29 6.87
N LEU A 19 1.89 -9.39 8.13
CA LEU A 19 3.12 -8.77 8.64
C LEU A 19 4.38 -9.22 7.89
N PRO A 20 4.57 -10.51 7.53
CA PRO A 20 5.74 -10.94 6.74
C PRO A 20 5.83 -10.25 5.37
N TYR A 21 4.70 -10.04 4.69
CA TYR A 21 4.64 -9.35 3.40
C TYR A 21 4.95 -7.85 3.53
N HIS A 22 4.50 -7.22 4.62
CA HIS A 22 4.86 -5.84 4.94
C HIS A 22 6.35 -5.72 5.22
N GLN A 23 6.92 -6.63 6.00
CA GLN A 23 8.35 -6.71 6.29
C GLN A 23 9.16 -6.85 4.99
N ALA A 24 8.81 -7.81 4.14
CA ALA A 24 9.51 -8.05 2.88
C ALA A 24 9.46 -6.82 1.94
N ARG A 25 8.29 -6.12 1.87
CA ARG A 25 8.17 -4.90 1.07
C ARG A 25 9.01 -3.75 1.62
N MET A 26 9.00 -3.53 2.93
CA MET A 26 9.83 -2.53 3.59
C MET A 26 11.31 -2.82 3.36
N GLU A 27 11.75 -4.06 3.55
CA GLU A 27 13.14 -4.46 3.30
C GLU A 27 13.58 -4.23 1.85
N ARG A 28 12.73 -4.60 0.87
CA ARG A 28 12.98 -4.34 -0.54
C ARG A 28 13.19 -2.84 -0.79
N THR A 29 12.35 -2.00 -0.20
CA THR A 29 12.43 -0.55 -0.32
C THR A 29 13.71 -0.01 0.31
N ILE A 30 14.03 -0.44 1.54
CA ILE A 30 15.24 0.00 2.25
C ILE A 30 16.50 -0.43 1.50
N ARG A 31 16.58 -1.67 1.00
CA ARG A 31 17.74 -2.13 0.22
C ARG A 31 17.93 -1.32 -1.06
N HIS A 32 16.85 -0.87 -1.68
CA HIS A 32 16.94 -0.09 -2.92
C HIS A 32 17.32 1.37 -2.69
N PHE A 33 16.69 2.04 -1.73
CA PHE A 33 16.85 3.48 -1.52
C PHE A 33 17.85 3.84 -0.43
N PHE A 34 18.05 2.96 0.56
CA PHE A 34 18.82 3.21 1.76
C PHE A 34 19.82 2.08 2.06
N PRO A 35 20.74 1.76 1.14
CA PRO A 35 21.63 0.60 1.30
C PRO A 35 22.49 0.66 2.57
N ASN A 36 22.87 1.86 3.01
CA ASN A 36 23.62 2.04 4.26
C ASN A 36 22.82 1.67 5.51
N LEU A 37 21.50 1.93 5.52
CA LEU A 37 20.61 1.49 6.59
C LEU A 37 20.48 -0.02 6.59
N ALA A 38 20.29 -0.62 5.39
CA ALA A 38 20.19 -2.09 5.25
C ALA A 38 21.40 -2.83 5.84
N LEU A 39 22.60 -2.26 5.73
CA LEU A 39 23.85 -2.83 6.28
C LEU A 39 23.98 -2.67 7.80
N ARG A 40 23.39 -1.61 8.37
CA ARG A 40 23.51 -1.30 9.81
C ARG A 40 22.46 -2.02 10.65
N SER A 41 21.21 -1.82 10.32
CA SER A 41 20.08 -2.34 11.11
C SER A 41 18.80 -2.30 10.32
N MET A 42 18.32 -3.45 9.89
CA MET A 42 17.01 -3.56 9.24
C MET A 42 15.90 -3.48 10.30
N PRO A 43 14.95 -2.52 10.20
CA PRO A 43 13.83 -2.45 11.12
C PRO A 43 12.97 -3.72 11.08
N CYS A 44 12.52 -4.19 12.24
CA CYS A 44 11.69 -5.37 12.39
C CYS A 44 10.27 -4.97 12.80
N LEU A 45 9.32 -5.08 11.90
CA LEU A 45 7.93 -4.68 12.14
C LEU A 45 7.28 -5.45 13.28
N GLU A 46 7.61 -6.73 13.46
CA GLU A 46 7.08 -7.54 14.56
C GLU A 46 7.43 -6.98 15.93
N LYS A 47 8.63 -6.38 16.06
CA LYS A 47 9.09 -5.75 17.31
C LYS A 47 8.57 -4.33 17.49
N LEU A 48 8.19 -3.67 16.40
CA LEU A 48 7.80 -2.27 16.39
C LEU A 48 6.28 -2.06 16.50
N ILE A 49 5.49 -3.00 16.00
CA ILE A 49 4.03 -2.90 16.02
C ILE A 49 3.51 -3.35 17.37
N ALA A 50 3.05 -2.39 18.15
CA ALA A 50 2.29 -2.68 19.37
C ALA A 50 0.85 -3.02 18.97
N ALA A 51 0.40 -4.23 19.32
CA ALA A 51 -0.98 -4.64 19.15
C ALA A 51 -1.67 -4.63 20.52
N SER A 52 -2.82 -3.97 20.61
CA SER A 52 -3.65 -3.91 21.81
C SER A 52 -4.98 -4.61 21.52
N ASP A 53 -5.41 -5.49 22.41
CA ASP A 53 -6.65 -6.26 22.27
C ASP A 53 -7.92 -5.37 22.28
N ASP A 54 -7.82 -4.13 22.76
CA ASP A 54 -8.93 -3.17 22.89
C ASP A 54 -9.38 -2.57 21.54
N MET A 55 -8.69 -2.84 20.45
CA MET A 55 -8.96 -2.24 19.14
C MET A 55 -9.60 -3.22 18.18
N ALA A 56 -10.90 -3.12 17.94
CA ALA A 56 -11.64 -4.00 17.04
C ALA A 56 -11.05 -4.00 15.61
N LEU A 57 -10.77 -2.81 15.04
CA LEU A 57 -10.13 -2.65 13.74
C LEU A 57 -9.32 -1.35 13.67
N VAL A 58 -8.03 -1.48 13.53
CA VAL A 58 -7.07 -0.37 13.53
C VAL A 58 -6.15 -0.44 12.32
N LYS A 59 -5.73 0.72 11.87
CA LYS A 59 -4.69 0.91 10.88
C LYS A 59 -3.42 1.41 11.58
N ALA A 60 -2.34 0.65 11.53
CA ALA A 60 -1.01 1.11 11.89
C ALA A 60 -0.31 1.67 10.65
N ARG A 61 0.13 2.92 10.71
CA ARG A 61 0.88 3.60 9.66
C ARG A 61 2.32 3.77 10.13
N VAL A 62 3.25 3.10 9.45
CA VAL A 62 4.69 3.11 9.75
C VAL A 62 5.41 3.90 8.66
N VAL A 63 5.95 5.06 9.00
CA VAL A 63 6.76 5.90 8.10
C VAL A 63 8.22 5.62 8.33
N TYR A 64 8.99 5.47 7.26
CA TYR A 64 10.41 5.18 7.32
C TYR A 64 11.20 5.85 6.18
N GLY A 65 12.46 6.13 6.44
CA GLY A 65 13.38 6.80 5.54
C GLY A 65 14.82 6.32 5.74
N ALA A 66 15.78 7.19 5.45
CA ALA A 66 17.21 6.88 5.50
C ALA A 66 17.71 6.54 6.92
N ASP A 67 17.06 7.06 7.95
CA ASP A 67 17.44 6.87 9.35
C ASP A 67 16.66 5.75 10.06
N GLY A 68 15.83 5.01 9.30
CA GLY A 68 15.01 3.93 9.81
C GLY A 68 13.54 4.32 9.93
N VAL A 69 12.83 3.75 10.93
CA VAL A 69 11.44 4.09 11.22
C VAL A 69 11.38 5.42 11.97
N GLU A 70 10.64 6.37 11.42
CA GLU A 70 10.53 7.74 11.92
C GLU A 70 9.23 7.97 12.70
N LEU A 71 8.15 7.27 12.30
CA LEU A 71 6.83 7.48 12.89
C LEU A 71 6.00 6.20 12.83
N ILE A 72 5.29 5.91 13.91
CA ILE A 72 4.23 4.89 13.95
C ILE A 72 2.98 5.51 14.52
N GLU A 73 1.90 5.51 13.73
CA GLU A 73 0.61 6.05 14.11
C GLU A 73 -0.45 4.96 14.08
N TYR A 74 -1.35 4.96 15.05
CA TYR A 74 -2.50 4.06 15.09
C TYR A 74 -3.78 4.89 14.97
N ALA A 75 -4.69 4.44 14.11
CA ALA A 75 -5.99 5.08 13.94
C ALA A 75 -7.08 4.04 13.71
N PRO A 76 -8.30 4.26 14.21
CA PRO A 76 -9.46 3.46 13.82
C PRO A 76 -9.59 3.40 12.30
N TYR A 77 -10.01 2.27 11.76
CA TYR A 77 -10.17 2.08 10.32
C TYR A 77 -11.59 1.63 9.97
N SER A 78 -12.18 2.31 9.01
CA SER A 78 -13.41 1.88 8.35
C SER A 78 -13.17 1.77 6.84
N MET A 79 -13.77 0.77 6.21
CA MET A 79 -13.72 0.66 4.75
C MET A 79 -14.60 1.73 4.12
N ARG A 80 -14.07 2.41 3.11
CA ARG A 80 -14.85 3.31 2.26
C ARG A 80 -15.79 2.48 1.39
N ALA A 81 -17.05 2.89 1.30
CA ALA A 81 -17.95 2.39 0.27
C ALA A 81 -17.52 2.98 -1.09
N ILE A 82 -17.35 2.12 -2.09
CA ILE A 82 -17.03 2.49 -3.47
C ILE A 82 -18.02 1.77 -4.35
N SER A 83 -18.84 2.54 -5.06
CA SER A 83 -19.91 2.06 -5.93
C SER A 83 -19.67 2.39 -7.39
N SER A 84 -18.82 3.39 -7.66
CA SER A 84 -18.55 3.88 -9.01
C SER A 84 -17.06 4.15 -9.22
N LEU A 85 -16.59 3.84 -10.43
CA LEU A 85 -15.18 3.91 -10.81
C LEU A 85 -15.03 4.62 -12.15
N GLN A 86 -14.13 5.61 -12.21
CA GLN A 86 -13.72 6.28 -13.43
C GLN A 86 -12.44 5.65 -13.96
N VAL A 87 -12.42 5.26 -15.24
CA VAL A 87 -11.17 4.82 -15.89
C VAL A 87 -10.33 6.04 -16.24
N VAL A 88 -9.06 6.03 -15.81
CA VAL A 88 -8.09 7.09 -16.08
C VAL A 88 -6.82 6.46 -16.66
N CYS A 89 -6.45 6.89 -17.88
CA CYS A 89 -5.24 6.43 -18.56
C CYS A 89 -4.06 7.34 -18.24
N ASP A 90 -2.92 6.73 -17.87
CA ASP A 90 -1.64 7.44 -17.70
C ASP A 90 -0.48 6.44 -17.84
N ASP A 91 0.25 6.55 -18.95
CA ASP A 91 1.39 5.68 -19.25
C ASP A 91 2.67 6.11 -18.52
N THR A 92 2.68 7.31 -17.94
CA THR A 92 3.84 7.88 -17.26
C THR A 92 3.86 7.64 -15.75
N ILE A 93 2.72 7.27 -15.15
CA ILE A 93 2.61 7.02 -13.71
C ILE A 93 3.64 6.00 -13.22
N SER A 94 4.32 6.32 -12.13
CA SER A 94 5.26 5.41 -11.46
C SER A 94 5.01 5.40 -9.96
N TYR A 95 4.66 4.22 -9.42
CA TYR A 95 4.44 4.02 -7.99
C TYR A 95 4.81 2.60 -7.55
N SER A 96 5.99 2.13 -7.96
CA SER A 96 6.48 0.76 -7.66
C SER A 96 6.87 0.55 -6.20
N TYR A 97 7.09 1.63 -5.47
CA TYR A 97 7.36 1.67 -4.04
C TYR A 97 6.32 2.53 -3.34
N LYS A 98 5.94 2.15 -2.12
CA LYS A 98 4.87 2.84 -1.38
C LYS A 98 5.40 4.15 -0.76
N SER A 99 5.64 5.15 -1.62
CA SER A 99 6.12 6.48 -1.23
C SER A 99 5.08 7.24 -0.39
N CYS A 100 5.56 8.07 0.54
CA CYS A 100 4.73 9.08 1.20
C CYS A 100 4.33 10.19 0.22
N ASP A 101 5.15 10.48 -0.79
CA ASP A 101 4.76 11.36 -1.90
C ASP A 101 3.77 10.61 -2.81
N ARG A 102 2.55 11.14 -2.84
CA ARG A 102 1.43 10.64 -3.62
C ARG A 102 0.94 11.66 -4.65
N SER A 103 1.76 12.65 -4.98
CA SER A 103 1.38 13.76 -5.87
C SER A 103 0.81 13.26 -7.20
N GLN A 104 1.48 12.31 -7.87
CA GLN A 104 1.00 11.71 -9.12
C GLN A 104 -0.33 10.96 -8.94
N LEU A 105 -0.44 10.11 -7.92
CA LEU A 105 -1.68 9.38 -7.64
C LEU A 105 -2.83 10.33 -7.30
N ASN A 106 -2.57 11.38 -6.53
CA ASN A 106 -3.58 12.39 -6.17
C ASN A 106 -4.04 13.19 -7.39
N ALA A 107 -3.12 13.52 -8.30
CA ALA A 107 -3.45 14.18 -9.57
C ALA A 107 -4.33 13.31 -10.47
N LEU A 108 -4.12 11.99 -10.50
CA LEU A 108 -5.00 11.06 -11.22
C LEU A 108 -6.34 10.90 -10.50
N ALA A 109 -6.35 10.76 -9.17
CA ALA A 109 -7.58 10.65 -8.39
C ALA A 109 -8.49 11.89 -8.53
N ALA A 110 -7.91 13.07 -8.77
CA ALA A 110 -8.67 14.28 -9.03
C ALA A 110 -9.50 14.22 -10.35
N LYS A 111 -9.15 13.30 -11.28
CA LYS A 111 -9.86 13.09 -12.54
C LYS A 111 -11.07 12.14 -12.41
N LYS A 112 -11.46 11.75 -11.22
CA LYS A 112 -12.56 10.80 -10.98
C LYS A 112 -13.95 11.34 -11.36
N GLY A 113 -14.11 12.66 -11.52
CA GLY A 113 -15.42 13.30 -11.74
C GLY A 113 -16.36 13.01 -10.57
N ASP A 114 -17.57 12.58 -10.88
CA ASP A 114 -18.61 12.23 -9.89
C ASP A 114 -18.49 10.80 -9.36
N CYS A 115 -17.51 10.02 -9.83
CA CYS A 115 -17.26 8.67 -9.32
C CYS A 115 -16.57 8.68 -7.95
N ASP A 116 -16.71 7.57 -7.21
CA ASP A 116 -16.10 7.42 -5.88
C ASP A 116 -14.58 7.27 -5.95
N GLU A 117 -14.08 6.57 -7.00
CA GLU A 117 -12.67 6.24 -7.15
C GLU A 117 -12.29 6.07 -8.62
N ILE A 118 -11.01 5.88 -8.92
CA ILE A 118 -10.49 5.65 -10.27
C ILE A 118 -9.97 4.22 -10.45
N ILE A 119 -9.98 3.76 -11.69
CA ILE A 119 -9.15 2.64 -12.17
C ILE A 119 -8.06 3.21 -13.06
N ILE A 120 -6.81 2.95 -12.74
CA ILE A 120 -5.66 3.42 -13.52
C ILE A 120 -5.32 2.39 -14.60
N VAL A 121 -5.27 2.87 -15.83
CA VAL A 121 -4.81 2.10 -17.00
C VAL A 121 -3.46 2.65 -17.43
N LYS A 122 -2.47 1.77 -17.51
CA LYS A 122 -1.11 2.08 -17.98
C LYS A 122 -0.70 1.13 -19.09
N ASN A 123 -0.23 1.67 -20.23
CA ASN A 123 0.13 0.88 -21.40
C ASN A 123 -0.99 -0.09 -21.84
N ASN A 124 -2.22 0.37 -21.87
CA ASN A 124 -3.44 -0.40 -22.17
C ASN A 124 -3.73 -1.55 -21.19
N LEU A 125 -3.12 -1.59 -20.02
CA LEU A 125 -3.35 -2.59 -18.99
C LEU A 125 -3.96 -1.93 -17.74
N VAL A 126 -5.00 -2.55 -17.20
CA VAL A 126 -5.53 -2.21 -15.89
C VAL A 126 -4.46 -2.49 -14.84
N THR A 127 -4.26 -1.55 -13.91
CA THR A 127 -3.26 -1.68 -12.86
C THR A 127 -3.91 -1.63 -11.46
N ASP A 128 -4.09 -0.46 -10.88
CA ASP A 128 -4.55 -0.24 -9.51
C ASP A 128 -5.65 0.83 -9.48
N THR A 129 -6.25 1.05 -8.33
CA THR A 129 -6.95 2.30 -8.01
C THR A 129 -5.95 3.35 -7.49
N SER A 130 -6.43 4.49 -7.03
CA SER A 130 -5.52 5.48 -6.43
C SER A 130 -4.88 4.97 -5.12
N PHE A 131 -5.40 3.95 -4.44
CA PHE A 131 -4.91 3.51 -3.13
C PHE A 131 -4.96 1.99 -2.88
N THR A 132 -5.55 1.19 -3.78
CA THR A 132 -5.64 -0.27 -3.64
C THR A 132 -5.28 -1.00 -4.93
N ASN A 133 -4.82 -2.26 -4.81
CA ASN A 133 -4.86 -3.19 -5.92
C ASN A 133 -6.32 -3.60 -6.20
N LEU A 134 -6.55 -4.17 -7.37
CA LEU A 134 -7.86 -4.64 -7.82
C LEU A 134 -7.96 -6.16 -7.72
N ALA A 135 -9.13 -6.64 -7.35
CA ALA A 135 -9.60 -7.99 -7.56
C ALA A 135 -10.98 -7.90 -8.21
N ILE A 136 -11.13 -8.55 -9.35
CA ILE A 136 -12.35 -8.50 -10.21
C ILE A 136 -12.88 -9.92 -10.31
N SER A 137 -14.17 -10.11 -10.08
CA SER A 137 -14.84 -11.39 -10.29
C SER A 137 -15.60 -11.37 -11.61
N ASP A 138 -15.48 -12.43 -12.39
CA ASP A 138 -16.29 -12.71 -13.56
C ASP A 138 -17.50 -13.62 -13.23
N GLY A 139 -17.71 -13.91 -11.94
CA GLY A 139 -18.73 -14.82 -11.43
C GLY A 139 -18.23 -16.25 -11.18
N ASN A 140 -17.15 -16.66 -11.83
CA ASN A 140 -16.54 -18.00 -11.70
C ASN A 140 -15.22 -17.96 -10.93
N CYS A 141 -14.41 -16.96 -11.17
CA CYS A 141 -13.12 -16.80 -10.52
C CYS A 141 -12.81 -15.33 -10.17
N TRP A 142 -11.78 -15.14 -9.34
CA TRP A 142 -11.25 -13.84 -9.03
C TRP A 142 -9.96 -13.59 -9.82
N LEU A 143 -9.92 -12.45 -10.52
CA LEU A 143 -8.80 -12.00 -11.32
C LEU A 143 -8.16 -10.77 -10.68
N THR A 144 -6.84 -10.64 -10.79
CA THR A 144 -6.09 -9.45 -10.39
C THR A 144 -5.12 -9.04 -11.49
N PRO A 145 -4.91 -7.75 -11.74
CA PRO A 145 -3.96 -7.29 -12.74
C PRO A 145 -2.59 -7.95 -12.57
N ARG A 146 -2.04 -8.46 -13.68
CA ARG A 146 -0.72 -9.11 -13.66
C ARG A 146 0.40 -8.14 -13.30
N GLN A 147 0.26 -6.88 -13.73
CA GLN A 147 1.23 -5.82 -13.52
C GLN A 147 0.59 -4.65 -12.75
N PRO A 148 0.44 -4.77 -11.43
CA PRO A 148 -0.03 -3.65 -10.62
C PRO A 148 1.02 -2.54 -10.57
N LEU A 149 0.62 -1.30 -10.27
CA LEU A 149 1.58 -0.22 -10.00
C LEU A 149 2.38 -0.51 -8.73
N LEU A 150 1.70 -0.93 -7.67
CA LEU A 150 2.31 -1.30 -6.40
C LEU A 150 2.11 -2.79 -6.13
N LEU A 151 3.18 -3.48 -5.76
CA LEU A 151 3.09 -4.85 -5.25
C LEU A 151 2.49 -4.83 -3.84
N GLY A 152 1.15 -4.95 -3.77
CA GLY A 152 0.40 -4.87 -2.53
C GLY A 152 0.56 -6.12 -1.68
N THR A 153 0.68 -5.93 -0.36
CA THR A 153 0.89 -7.02 0.61
C THR A 153 -0.32 -7.95 0.71
N ARG A 154 -1.54 -7.40 0.68
CA ARG A 154 -2.75 -8.21 0.66
C ARG A 154 -2.89 -8.99 -0.65
N ARG A 155 -2.57 -8.36 -1.79
CA ARG A 155 -2.55 -9.06 -3.08
C ARG A 155 -1.56 -10.22 -3.06
N ALA A 156 -0.34 -10.00 -2.57
CA ALA A 156 0.66 -11.05 -2.46
C ALA A 156 0.17 -12.22 -1.61
N SER A 157 -0.38 -11.96 -0.42
CA SER A 157 -0.91 -13.00 0.48
C SER A 157 -2.13 -13.77 -0.05
N LEU A 158 -2.74 -13.34 -1.14
CA LEU A 158 -3.86 -14.04 -1.79
C LEU A 158 -3.40 -14.85 -3.00
N LEU A 159 -2.20 -14.58 -3.51
CA LEU A 159 -1.61 -15.30 -4.64
C LEU A 159 -0.71 -16.46 -4.20
N ASP A 160 -0.24 -16.47 -2.95
CA ASP A 160 0.49 -17.55 -2.31
C ASP A 160 -0.47 -18.61 -1.75
#